data_3d7d21c21c0608402c72bfb66576eaae
#
_entry.id   3d7d21c21c0608402c72bfb66576eaae
#
_cell.length_a   1.000
_cell.length_b   1.000
_cell.length_c   1.000
_cell.angle_alpha   90.00
_cell.angle_beta   90.00
_cell.angle_gamma   90.00
#
_symmetry.space_group_name_H-M   'P 1'
#
loop_
_entity.id
_entity.type
_entity.pdbx_description
1 polymer ?
#
loop_
_entity_poly.entity_id
_entity_poly.type
_entity_poly.pdbx_seq_one_letter_code
_entity_poly.pdbx_strand_id
1 'polypeptide(L)'
;MSKISRFTRKAVSLAKNAVGGRGEAAAPDGGGGFADYAVVSLHCLRIYLEKSYREALDLLSEMPQILAEIGLEEGDLPDHSTLVKAFDRFEMKVWRVLLRLSAQLHDTADHAAMDATFFDRETASKHYCRRTNYRVQTLKTTALVDTKTQAVLDVHCTTEKRHDTQIGWQLALRNAGEIASLAADKGYDWQRLREKLRKKDVRPLIKHREFRPIDCAHNARIDESLYGQRALSETVFSTIKRTLGHAVRARAWYREFREIVLMCAVYNIKRAVKP
;
A
#
# COMPACT_ATOMS: atom_id res chain seq x y z
N MET A 1 -21.74 -0.93 15.97
CA MET A 1 -20.38 -0.35 15.86
C MET A 1 -20.17 0.17 14.45
N SER A 2 -19.74 1.41 14.30
CA SER A 2 -19.55 2.07 13.02
C SER A 2 -18.38 1.43 12.21
N LYS A 3 -18.32 1.68 10.91
CA LYS A 3 -17.24 1.18 10.05
C LYS A 3 -15.88 1.77 10.45
N ILE A 4 -15.84 3.05 10.80
CA ILE A 4 -14.62 3.72 11.24
C ILE A 4 -14.13 3.14 12.57
N SER A 5 -15.01 2.83 13.52
CA SER A 5 -14.64 2.20 14.80
C SER A 5 -14.04 0.80 14.57
N ARG A 6 -14.66 -0.03 13.69
CA ARG A 6 -14.08 -1.34 13.32
C ARG A 6 -12.71 -1.20 12.65
N PHE A 7 -12.57 -0.21 11.78
CA PHE A 7 -11.31 0.11 11.13
C PHE A 7 -10.25 0.50 12.18
N THR A 8 -10.58 1.42 13.08
CA THR A 8 -9.66 1.91 14.13
C THR A 8 -9.16 0.77 15.02
N ARG A 9 -10.06 -0.09 15.51
CA ARG A 9 -9.67 -1.27 16.32
C ARG A 9 -8.68 -2.17 15.59
N LYS A 10 -8.94 -2.46 14.29
CA LYS A 10 -8.01 -3.27 13.49
C LYS A 10 -6.68 -2.55 13.27
N ALA A 11 -6.70 -1.25 12.95
CA ALA A 11 -5.48 -0.45 12.77
C ALA A 11 -4.63 -0.42 14.04
N VAL A 12 -5.23 -0.19 15.21
CA VAL A 12 -4.55 -0.22 16.52
C VAL A 12 -3.94 -1.59 16.80
N SER A 13 -4.70 -2.66 16.60
CA SER A 13 -4.19 -4.04 16.79
C SER A 13 -2.99 -4.32 15.91
N LEU A 14 -3.04 -3.96 14.63
CA LEU A 14 -1.93 -4.15 13.69
C LEU A 14 -0.74 -3.22 14.01
N ALA A 15 -0.99 -1.98 14.42
CA ALA A 15 0.04 -1.05 14.85
C ALA A 15 0.82 -1.60 16.06
N LYS A 16 0.12 -2.10 17.09
CA LYS A 16 0.74 -2.76 18.26
C LYS A 16 1.60 -3.98 17.87
N ASN A 17 1.19 -4.71 16.84
CA ASN A 17 1.98 -5.83 16.33
C ASN A 17 3.19 -5.37 15.48
N ALA A 18 3.09 -4.22 14.82
CA ALA A 18 4.15 -3.69 13.96
C ALA A 18 5.27 -2.96 14.71
N VAL A 19 4.94 -2.22 15.77
CA VAL A 19 5.90 -1.38 16.51
C VAL A 19 6.02 -1.75 17.99
N GLY A 20 5.22 -2.70 18.48
CA GLY A 20 5.14 -3.01 19.91
C GLY A 20 4.14 -2.11 20.65
N GLY A 21 4.29 -2.04 21.99
CA GLY A 21 3.44 -1.19 22.83
C GLY A 21 2.21 -1.88 23.42
N ARG A 22 2.23 -3.21 23.53
CA ARG A 22 1.19 -3.94 24.28
C ARG A 22 1.28 -3.58 25.76
N GLY A 23 0.18 -3.01 26.29
CA GLY A 23 0.12 -2.57 27.68
C GLY A 23 0.72 -1.18 27.93
N GLU A 24 1.24 -0.51 26.92
CA GLU A 24 1.71 0.88 26.98
C GLU A 24 0.53 1.85 26.85
N ALA A 25 0.50 2.93 27.65
CA ALA A 25 -0.48 4.00 27.51
C ALA A 25 -0.23 4.76 26.19
N ALA A 26 -1.31 5.17 25.51
CA ALA A 26 -1.20 5.87 24.24
C ALA A 26 -0.58 7.26 24.38
N ALA A 27 -0.98 7.98 25.43
CA ALA A 27 -0.38 9.23 25.89
C ALA A 27 -0.09 9.08 27.38
N PRO A 28 1.19 8.99 27.79
CA PRO A 28 1.53 8.86 29.21
C PRO A 28 1.32 10.18 29.93
N ASP A 29 0.92 10.09 31.18
CA ASP A 29 0.82 11.24 32.09
C ASP A 29 2.19 11.96 32.23
N GLY A 30 2.15 13.29 32.35
CA GLY A 30 3.35 14.08 32.61
C GLY A 30 4.15 14.50 31.39
N GLY A 31 3.59 14.49 30.17
CA GLY A 31 4.21 15.08 28.98
C GLY A 31 5.25 14.20 28.30
N GLY A 32 5.21 12.89 28.52
CA GLY A 32 5.95 11.92 27.73
C GLY A 32 5.49 11.89 26.26
N GLY A 33 6.31 11.26 25.41
CA GLY A 33 5.94 11.10 24.00
C GLY A 33 4.78 10.12 23.81
N PHE A 34 4.01 10.30 22.75
CA PHE A 34 2.96 9.34 22.36
C PHE A 34 3.55 7.96 22.06
N ALA A 35 2.85 6.91 22.45
CA ALA A 35 3.22 5.56 22.08
C ALA A 35 3.24 5.38 20.56
N ASP A 36 4.21 4.63 20.06
CA ASP A 36 4.42 4.45 18.62
C ASP A 36 3.19 3.86 17.93
N TYR A 37 2.49 2.93 18.57
CA TYR A 37 1.27 2.34 18.02
C TYR A 37 0.13 3.37 17.89
N ALA A 38 0.01 4.31 18.81
CA ALA A 38 -1.00 5.37 18.75
C ALA A 38 -0.72 6.29 17.56
N VAL A 39 0.53 6.69 17.39
CA VAL A 39 0.98 7.52 16.27
C VAL A 39 0.76 6.81 14.93
N VAL A 40 1.12 5.54 14.80
CA VAL A 40 0.86 4.73 13.58
C VAL A 40 -0.64 4.65 13.30
N SER A 41 -1.46 4.48 14.34
CA SER A 41 -2.93 4.44 14.19
C SER A 41 -3.50 5.78 13.70
N LEU A 42 -3.00 6.90 14.19
CA LEU A 42 -3.37 8.24 13.72
C LEU A 42 -2.97 8.45 12.25
N HIS A 43 -1.82 7.94 11.82
CA HIS A 43 -1.45 7.95 10.39
C HIS A 43 -2.41 7.10 9.55
N CYS A 44 -2.82 5.93 10.02
CA CYS A 44 -3.82 5.10 9.33
C CYS A 44 -5.17 5.84 9.20
N LEU A 45 -5.61 6.50 10.27
CA LEU A 45 -6.85 7.29 10.26
C LEU A 45 -6.77 8.49 9.32
N ARG A 46 -5.64 9.22 9.28
CA ARG A 46 -5.43 10.30 8.33
C ARG A 46 -5.63 9.83 6.88
N ILE A 47 -5.03 8.69 6.53
CA ILE A 47 -5.21 8.11 5.18
C ILE A 47 -6.66 7.64 4.97
N TYR A 48 -7.26 7.00 5.97
CA TYR A 48 -8.66 6.54 5.90
C TYR A 48 -9.64 7.68 5.65
N LEU A 49 -9.42 8.83 6.29
CA LEU A 49 -10.25 10.06 6.18
C LEU A 49 -9.92 10.89 4.93
N GLU A 50 -8.84 10.58 4.21
CA GLU A 50 -8.36 11.31 3.02
C GLU A 50 -8.05 12.79 3.31
N LYS A 51 -7.59 13.11 4.53
CA LYS A 51 -7.39 14.48 5.02
C LYS A 51 -5.91 14.83 5.16
N SER A 52 -5.65 16.15 5.22
CA SER A 52 -4.37 16.66 5.72
C SER A 52 -4.20 16.33 7.21
N TYR A 53 -3.00 16.46 7.76
CA TYR A 53 -2.78 16.23 9.20
C TYR A 53 -3.65 17.16 10.07
N ARG A 54 -3.76 18.44 9.71
CA ARG A 54 -4.56 19.41 10.46
C ARG A 54 -6.04 19.07 10.43
N GLU A 55 -6.60 18.85 9.24
CA GLU A 55 -8.01 18.48 9.09
C GLU A 55 -8.33 17.13 9.72
N ALA A 56 -7.39 16.16 9.70
CA ALA A 56 -7.62 14.87 10.32
C ALA A 56 -7.66 14.97 11.85
N LEU A 57 -6.79 15.78 12.46
CA LEU A 57 -6.78 16.02 13.90
C LEU A 57 -8.01 16.80 14.34
N ASP A 58 -8.38 17.83 13.59
CA ASP A 58 -9.60 18.60 13.80
C ASP A 58 -10.86 17.72 13.79
N LEU A 59 -10.99 16.84 12.79
CA LEU A 59 -12.08 15.87 12.75
C LEU A 59 -12.03 14.86 13.90
N LEU A 60 -10.85 14.43 14.32
CA LEU A 60 -10.70 13.44 15.38
C LEU A 60 -11.01 14.03 16.76
N SER A 61 -10.79 15.33 17.00
CA SER A 61 -11.17 15.98 18.23
C SER A 61 -12.69 15.93 18.47
N GLU A 62 -13.48 15.92 17.40
CA GLU A 62 -14.94 15.75 17.45
C GLU A 62 -15.39 14.27 17.53
N MET A 63 -14.43 13.32 17.63
CA MET A 63 -14.72 11.87 17.61
C MET A 63 -14.16 11.15 18.86
N PRO A 64 -14.61 11.48 20.08
CA PRO A 64 -14.04 10.91 21.31
C PRO A 64 -14.12 9.39 21.36
N GLN A 65 -15.15 8.79 20.75
CA GLN A 65 -15.27 7.33 20.65
C GLN A 65 -14.17 6.68 19.81
N ILE A 66 -13.65 7.37 18.79
CA ILE A 66 -12.56 6.89 17.95
C ILE A 66 -11.23 7.08 18.66
N LEU A 67 -11.07 8.18 19.40
CA LEU A 67 -9.89 8.42 20.24
C LEU A 67 -9.76 7.34 21.33
N ALA A 68 -10.87 7.03 22.01
CA ALA A 68 -10.91 5.97 23.02
C ALA A 68 -10.49 4.59 22.47
N GLU A 69 -10.77 4.26 21.20
CA GLU A 69 -10.28 3.03 20.56
C GLU A 69 -8.74 2.97 20.41
N ILE A 70 -8.10 4.13 20.37
CA ILE A 70 -6.63 4.25 20.34
C ILE A 70 -6.07 4.24 21.78
N GLY A 71 -6.88 4.64 22.75
CA GLY A 71 -6.50 4.89 24.15
C GLY A 71 -6.11 6.35 24.38
N LEU A 72 -6.65 7.26 23.58
CA LEU A 72 -6.47 8.71 23.69
C LEU A 72 -7.76 9.38 24.18
N GLU A 73 -7.62 10.49 24.88
CA GLU A 73 -8.69 11.43 25.19
C GLU A 73 -8.62 12.65 24.26
N GLU A 74 -9.62 13.51 24.30
CA GLU A 74 -9.69 14.71 23.45
C GLU A 74 -8.48 15.64 23.64
N GLY A 75 -8.04 15.81 24.89
CA GLY A 75 -6.87 16.63 25.25
C GLY A 75 -5.51 16.02 24.88
N ASP A 76 -5.48 14.75 24.51
CA ASP A 76 -4.23 14.01 24.20
C ASP A 76 -3.80 14.10 22.73
N LEU A 77 -4.57 14.75 21.87
CA LEU A 77 -4.21 14.80 20.44
C LEU A 77 -2.88 15.52 20.22
N PRO A 78 -1.95 14.92 19.48
CA PRO A 78 -0.68 15.57 19.16
C PRO A 78 -0.89 16.74 18.19
N ASP A 79 -0.01 17.73 18.24
CA ASP A 79 0.08 18.72 17.17
C ASP A 79 0.43 18.05 15.82
N HIS A 80 -0.07 18.61 14.72
CA HIS A 80 0.18 18.10 13.37
C HIS A 80 1.67 17.98 13.04
N SER A 81 2.51 18.89 13.55
CA SER A 81 3.96 18.85 13.34
C SER A 81 4.63 17.67 14.05
N THR A 82 4.07 17.26 15.19
CA THR A 82 4.51 16.04 15.91
C THR A 82 4.25 14.80 15.06
N LEU A 83 3.08 14.68 14.44
CA LEU A 83 2.80 13.56 13.53
C LEU A 83 3.73 13.56 12.31
N VAL A 84 3.99 14.72 11.70
CA VAL A 84 4.92 14.83 10.57
C VAL A 84 6.33 14.38 10.97
N LYS A 85 6.84 14.82 12.12
CA LYS A 85 8.14 14.39 12.64
C LYS A 85 8.18 12.89 12.96
N ALA A 86 7.10 12.37 13.55
CA ALA A 86 6.99 10.95 13.84
C ALA A 86 6.95 10.08 12.57
N PHE A 87 6.31 10.54 11.49
CA PHE A 87 6.34 9.86 10.19
C PHE A 87 7.76 9.72 9.63
N ASP A 88 8.63 10.68 9.90
CA ASP A 88 10.06 10.61 9.54
C ASP A 88 10.85 9.64 10.41
N ARG A 89 10.50 9.54 11.69
CA ARG A 89 11.18 8.65 12.65
C ARG A 89 10.97 7.18 12.31
N PHE A 90 9.78 6.80 11.80
CA PHE A 90 9.51 5.43 11.42
C PHE A 90 10.19 5.07 10.12
N GLU A 91 11.04 4.05 10.16
CA GLU A 91 11.68 3.50 8.97
C GLU A 91 10.67 2.80 8.04
N MET A 92 11.05 2.62 6.78
CA MET A 92 10.24 1.89 5.79
C MET A 92 9.85 0.47 6.27
N LYS A 93 10.68 -0.14 7.11
CA LYS A 93 10.43 -1.46 7.69
C LYS A 93 9.09 -1.51 8.45
N VAL A 94 8.79 -0.50 9.25
CA VAL A 94 7.53 -0.44 10.03
C VAL A 94 6.31 -0.48 9.10
N TRP A 95 6.32 0.35 8.05
CA TRP A 95 5.22 0.42 7.09
C TRP A 95 5.06 -0.86 6.29
N ARG A 96 6.16 -1.52 5.94
CA ARG A 96 6.12 -2.84 5.27
C ARG A 96 5.59 -3.94 6.18
N VAL A 97 5.96 -3.95 7.45
CA VAL A 97 5.40 -4.88 8.45
C VAL A 97 3.90 -4.64 8.58
N LEU A 98 3.46 -3.39 8.70
CA LEU A 98 2.04 -3.04 8.76
C LEU A 98 1.28 -3.51 7.50
N LEU A 99 1.85 -3.32 6.31
CA LEU A 99 1.26 -3.81 5.06
C LEU A 99 1.13 -5.34 5.09
N ARG A 100 2.17 -6.06 5.47
CA ARG A 100 2.15 -7.52 5.55
C ARG A 100 1.09 -8.01 6.55
N LEU A 101 1.05 -7.44 7.75
CA LEU A 101 0.04 -7.77 8.76
C LEU A 101 -1.38 -7.45 8.28
N SER A 102 -1.56 -6.37 7.52
CA SER A 102 -2.87 -6.03 6.96
C SER A 102 -3.32 -7.01 5.87
N ALA A 103 -2.40 -7.55 5.09
CA ALA A 103 -2.70 -8.61 4.11
C ALA A 103 -3.13 -9.91 4.80
N GLN A 104 -2.54 -10.24 5.94
CA GLN A 104 -2.89 -11.42 6.76
C GLN A 104 -4.27 -11.35 7.40
N LEU A 105 -4.98 -10.21 7.33
CA LEU A 105 -6.40 -10.13 7.70
C LEU A 105 -7.32 -10.85 6.71
N HIS A 106 -6.79 -11.25 5.57
CA HIS A 106 -7.53 -11.87 4.47
C HIS A 106 -7.08 -13.33 4.31
N ASP A 107 -8.02 -14.19 3.96
CA ASP A 107 -7.75 -15.57 3.56
C ASP A 107 -7.24 -15.57 2.11
N THR A 108 -5.95 -15.22 1.94
CA THR A 108 -5.30 -15.10 0.65
C THR A 108 -5.16 -16.45 -0.04
N ALA A 109 -5.16 -16.44 -1.38
CA ALA A 109 -4.85 -17.62 -2.18
C ALA A 109 -3.36 -17.63 -2.58
N ASP A 110 -2.93 -18.75 -3.18
CA ASP A 110 -1.56 -18.87 -3.67
C ASP A 110 -1.35 -18.22 -5.06
N HIS A 111 -2.38 -17.51 -5.58
CA HIS A 111 -2.35 -16.87 -6.89
C HIS A 111 -2.26 -15.35 -6.75
N ALA A 112 -1.23 -14.78 -7.34
CA ALA A 112 -1.00 -13.33 -7.31
C ALA A 112 -1.03 -12.72 -8.71
N ALA A 113 -1.45 -11.46 -8.77
CA ALA A 113 -1.33 -10.60 -9.93
C ALA A 113 -0.36 -9.46 -9.65
N MET A 114 0.40 -9.06 -10.67
CA MET A 114 1.33 -7.94 -10.55
C MET A 114 1.12 -6.95 -11.69
N ASP A 115 1.04 -5.68 -11.32
CA ASP A 115 0.93 -4.57 -12.27
C ASP A 115 1.56 -3.31 -11.71
N ALA A 116 1.75 -2.31 -12.58
CA ALA A 116 2.30 -1.00 -12.21
C ALA A 116 1.32 0.13 -12.57
N THR A 117 1.26 1.12 -11.70
CA THR A 117 0.51 2.35 -11.93
C THR A 117 1.35 3.57 -11.56
N PHE A 118 0.83 4.76 -11.87
CA PHE A 118 1.46 6.01 -11.46
C PHE A 118 0.56 6.76 -10.49
N PHE A 119 1.14 7.21 -9.37
CA PHE A 119 0.49 8.18 -8.49
C PHE A 119 1.06 9.56 -8.77
N ASP A 120 0.21 10.57 -8.72
CA ASP A 120 0.64 11.94 -8.90
C ASP A 120 1.42 12.42 -7.67
N ARG A 121 2.43 13.25 -7.90
CA ARG A 121 3.17 13.94 -6.84
C ARG A 121 2.58 15.33 -6.74
N GLU A 122 1.68 15.50 -5.80
CA GLU A 122 0.95 16.74 -5.70
C GLU A 122 1.77 17.82 -5.02
N THR A 123 1.96 18.94 -5.71
CA THR A 123 2.41 20.13 -5.00
C THR A 123 2.06 21.44 -5.69
N ALA A 124 1.59 21.40 -6.92
CA ALA A 124 1.32 22.62 -7.67
C ALA A 124 -0.05 22.58 -8.33
N SER A 125 -0.74 23.72 -8.31
CA SER A 125 -2.00 23.86 -9.04
C SER A 125 -1.80 23.64 -10.54
N LYS A 126 -2.81 23.14 -11.24
CA LYS A 126 -2.79 23.01 -12.71
C LYS A 126 -2.47 24.33 -13.42
N HIS A 127 -2.91 25.44 -12.86
CA HIS A 127 -2.61 26.78 -13.37
C HIS A 127 -1.13 27.11 -13.25
N TYR A 128 -0.52 26.85 -12.08
CA TYR A 128 0.92 27.05 -11.88
C TYR A 128 1.75 26.16 -12.80
N CYS A 129 1.40 24.89 -12.93
CA CYS A 129 2.07 23.95 -13.84
C CYS A 129 2.05 24.45 -15.30
N ARG A 130 0.91 24.95 -15.77
CA ARG A 130 0.77 25.51 -17.13
C ARG A 130 1.62 26.77 -17.32
N ARG A 131 1.58 27.71 -16.36
CA ARG A 131 2.29 28.98 -16.44
C ARG A 131 3.81 28.81 -16.42
N THR A 132 4.33 27.86 -15.65
CA THR A 132 5.78 27.65 -15.47
C THR A 132 6.33 26.50 -16.33
N ASN A 133 5.50 25.88 -17.16
CA ASN A 133 5.81 24.64 -17.87
C ASN A 133 6.32 23.52 -16.94
N TYR A 134 5.87 23.54 -15.70
CA TYR A 134 6.23 22.56 -14.68
C TYR A 134 5.52 21.24 -14.97
N ARG A 135 6.28 20.19 -15.14
CA ARG A 135 5.74 18.83 -15.29
C ARG A 135 5.61 18.20 -13.91
N VAL A 136 4.37 17.91 -13.50
CA VAL A 136 4.12 17.09 -12.31
C VAL A 136 4.77 15.73 -12.54
N GLN A 137 5.75 15.41 -11.71
CA GLN A 137 6.38 14.10 -11.75
C GLN A 137 5.43 13.07 -11.15
N THR A 138 5.35 11.91 -11.76
CA THR A 138 4.57 10.80 -11.26
C THR A 138 5.47 9.80 -10.54
N LEU A 139 4.90 9.14 -9.53
CA LEU A 139 5.55 8.07 -8.78
C LEU A 139 5.10 6.73 -9.35
N LYS A 140 6.02 5.99 -9.97
CA LYS A 140 5.72 4.65 -10.45
C LYS A 140 5.63 3.68 -9.29
N THR A 141 4.50 2.99 -9.18
CA THR A 141 4.20 2.04 -8.11
C THR A 141 3.84 0.69 -8.72
N THR A 142 4.59 -0.35 -8.39
CA THR A 142 4.30 -1.74 -8.77
C THR A 142 3.77 -2.46 -7.54
N ALA A 143 2.62 -3.13 -7.64
CA ALA A 143 2.04 -3.91 -6.56
C ALA A 143 1.91 -5.38 -6.92
N LEU A 144 2.03 -6.23 -5.91
CA LEU A 144 1.66 -7.63 -5.92
C LEU A 144 0.34 -7.78 -5.16
N VAL A 145 -0.66 -8.34 -5.80
CA VAL A 145 -2.03 -8.42 -5.30
C VAL A 145 -2.48 -9.88 -5.28
N ASP A 146 -3.07 -10.31 -4.18
CA ASP A 146 -3.77 -11.60 -4.12
C ASP A 146 -5.04 -11.58 -5.00
N THR A 147 -5.21 -12.57 -5.87
CA THR A 147 -6.32 -12.56 -6.84
C THR A 147 -7.65 -12.96 -6.21
N LYS A 148 -7.67 -13.73 -5.13
CA LYS A 148 -8.90 -14.15 -4.44
C LYS A 148 -9.51 -13.00 -3.63
N THR A 149 -8.70 -12.36 -2.80
CA THR A 149 -9.16 -11.36 -1.85
C THR A 149 -8.94 -9.93 -2.34
N GLN A 150 -8.12 -9.74 -3.38
CA GLN A 150 -7.64 -8.44 -3.85
C GLN A 150 -6.86 -7.66 -2.75
N ALA A 151 -6.29 -8.35 -1.78
CA ALA A 151 -5.39 -7.74 -0.82
C ALA A 151 -4.05 -7.40 -1.48
N VAL A 152 -3.47 -6.26 -1.16
CA VAL A 152 -2.12 -5.90 -1.58
C VAL A 152 -1.13 -6.64 -0.68
N LEU A 153 -0.37 -7.58 -1.26
CA LEU A 153 0.63 -8.37 -0.55
C LEU A 153 1.91 -7.58 -0.32
N ASP A 154 2.35 -6.88 -1.37
CA ASP A 154 3.58 -6.08 -1.33
C ASP A 154 3.55 -4.99 -2.41
N VAL A 155 4.39 -3.96 -2.25
CA VAL A 155 4.48 -2.83 -3.16
C VAL A 155 5.91 -2.32 -3.28
N HIS A 156 6.27 -1.84 -4.46
CA HIS A 156 7.53 -1.16 -4.73
C HIS A 156 7.29 0.15 -5.46
N CYS A 157 7.94 1.22 -4.99
CA CYS A 157 7.83 2.55 -5.58
C CYS A 157 9.18 2.99 -6.15
N THR A 158 9.13 3.78 -7.22
CA THR A 158 10.31 4.43 -7.80
C THR A 158 9.95 5.80 -8.37
N THR A 159 10.86 6.76 -8.24
CA THR A 159 10.75 8.09 -8.83
C THR A 159 11.15 8.12 -10.30
N GLU A 160 11.81 7.07 -10.77
CA GLU A 160 12.28 6.93 -12.15
C GLU A 160 11.32 6.07 -12.97
N LYS A 161 11.19 6.36 -14.27
CA LYS A 161 10.45 5.54 -15.22
C LYS A 161 11.27 4.30 -15.61
N ARG A 162 11.53 3.43 -14.64
CA ARG A 162 12.19 2.14 -14.91
C ARG A 162 11.24 1.19 -15.63
N HIS A 163 11.79 0.32 -16.45
CA HIS A 163 11.01 -0.72 -17.13
C HIS A 163 10.43 -1.71 -16.10
N ASP A 164 9.23 -2.23 -16.38
CA ASP A 164 8.51 -3.12 -15.45
C ASP A 164 9.30 -4.36 -15.08
N THR A 165 10.05 -4.93 -16.02
CA THR A 165 10.93 -6.07 -15.78
C THR A 165 12.01 -5.81 -14.73
N GLN A 166 12.51 -4.58 -14.61
CA GLN A 166 13.57 -4.21 -13.66
C GLN A 166 13.06 -4.13 -12.21
N ILE A 167 11.78 -3.86 -12.03
CA ILE A 167 11.14 -3.72 -10.72
C ILE A 167 10.42 -5.01 -10.35
N GLY A 168 9.62 -5.54 -11.28
CA GLY A 168 8.73 -6.68 -11.02
C GLY A 168 9.45 -7.92 -10.51
N TRP A 169 10.66 -8.20 -11.01
CA TRP A 169 11.40 -9.37 -10.56
C TRP A 169 11.79 -9.30 -9.08
N GLN A 170 12.13 -8.12 -8.57
CA GLN A 170 12.49 -7.94 -7.16
C GLN A 170 11.27 -8.15 -6.26
N LEU A 171 10.13 -7.61 -6.67
CA LEU A 171 8.87 -7.74 -5.95
C LEU A 171 8.40 -9.20 -5.95
N ALA A 172 8.41 -9.85 -7.11
CA ALA A 172 8.00 -11.23 -7.27
C ALA A 172 8.87 -12.20 -6.46
N LEU A 173 10.20 -12.08 -6.54
CA LEU A 173 11.11 -12.99 -5.83
C LEU A 173 11.11 -12.79 -4.32
N ARG A 174 10.84 -11.59 -3.84
CA ARG A 174 10.72 -11.30 -2.40
C ARG A 174 9.52 -12.03 -1.78
N ASN A 175 8.49 -12.29 -2.58
CA ASN A 175 7.24 -12.92 -2.16
C ASN A 175 7.08 -14.36 -2.69
N ALA A 176 8.09 -14.92 -3.35
CA ALA A 176 7.98 -16.22 -4.01
C ALA A 176 7.64 -17.39 -3.07
N GLY A 177 7.96 -17.29 -1.77
CA GLY A 177 7.59 -18.31 -0.77
C GLY A 177 6.11 -18.27 -0.34
N GLU A 178 5.36 -17.27 -0.78
CA GLU A 178 3.97 -17.04 -0.36
C GLU A 178 2.96 -17.20 -1.53
N ILE A 179 3.47 -17.48 -2.75
CA ILE A 179 2.64 -17.60 -3.97
C ILE A 179 3.01 -18.83 -4.79
N ALA A 180 2.02 -19.52 -5.32
CA ALA A 180 2.21 -20.66 -6.25
C ALA A 180 2.20 -20.20 -7.73
N SER A 181 1.53 -19.11 -8.06
CA SER A 181 1.56 -18.54 -9.41
C SER A 181 1.53 -17.02 -9.42
N LEU A 182 2.07 -16.44 -10.51
CA LEU A 182 2.13 -15.00 -10.74
C LEU A 182 1.63 -14.65 -12.14
N ALA A 183 0.53 -13.92 -12.21
CA ALA A 183 0.00 -13.34 -13.44
C ALA A 183 0.51 -11.89 -13.61
N ALA A 184 1.07 -11.58 -14.78
CA ALA A 184 1.47 -10.23 -15.13
C ALA A 184 1.35 -9.99 -16.64
N ASP A 185 1.31 -8.74 -17.04
CA ASP A 185 1.14 -8.38 -18.45
C ASP A 185 2.41 -8.63 -19.31
N LYS A 186 2.30 -8.40 -20.63
CA LYS A 186 3.43 -8.53 -21.57
C LYS A 186 4.57 -7.51 -21.30
N GLY A 187 4.36 -6.50 -20.46
CA GLY A 187 5.39 -5.57 -20.00
C GLY A 187 6.45 -6.25 -19.14
N TYR A 188 6.08 -7.36 -18.48
CA TYR A 188 6.95 -8.20 -17.66
C TYR A 188 7.57 -9.38 -18.44
N ASP A 189 7.41 -9.43 -19.77
CA ASP A 189 7.99 -10.45 -20.63
C ASP A 189 9.53 -10.44 -20.57
N TRP A 190 10.07 -11.29 -19.71
CA TRP A 190 11.50 -11.48 -19.52
C TRP A 190 11.81 -12.93 -19.15
N GLN A 191 12.55 -13.62 -19.99
CA GLN A 191 12.84 -15.03 -19.82
C GLN A 191 13.52 -15.35 -18.48
N ARG A 192 14.46 -14.51 -18.05
CA ARG A 192 15.13 -14.69 -16.75
C ARG A 192 14.17 -14.56 -15.56
N LEU A 193 13.09 -13.76 -15.66
CA LEU A 193 12.08 -13.70 -14.62
C LEU A 193 11.33 -15.03 -14.52
N ARG A 194 10.88 -15.58 -15.66
CA ARG A 194 10.19 -16.88 -15.68
C ARG A 194 11.06 -18.01 -15.11
N GLU A 195 12.34 -18.04 -15.47
CA GLU A 195 13.28 -19.05 -14.95
C GLU A 195 13.48 -18.91 -13.43
N LYS A 196 13.63 -17.69 -12.92
CA LYS A 196 13.79 -17.44 -11.49
C LYS A 196 12.53 -17.81 -10.70
N LEU A 197 11.35 -17.52 -11.25
CA LEU A 197 10.08 -17.89 -10.63
C LEU A 197 9.95 -19.42 -10.57
N ARG A 198 10.20 -20.14 -11.67
CA ARG A 198 10.17 -21.61 -11.71
C ARG A 198 11.16 -22.25 -10.74
N LYS A 199 12.36 -21.67 -10.55
CA LYS A 199 13.34 -22.12 -9.53
C LYS A 199 12.87 -21.95 -8.10
N LYS A 200 11.80 -21.21 -7.89
CA LYS A 200 11.15 -20.96 -6.59
C LYS A 200 9.76 -21.59 -6.52
N ASP A 201 9.50 -22.56 -7.43
CA ASP A 201 8.23 -23.28 -7.56
C ASP A 201 7.01 -22.36 -7.82
N VAL A 202 7.24 -21.15 -8.34
CA VAL A 202 6.20 -20.22 -8.74
C VAL A 202 5.92 -20.37 -10.24
N ARG A 203 4.68 -20.68 -10.61
CA ARG A 203 4.22 -20.77 -12.01
C ARG A 203 4.10 -19.38 -12.62
N PRO A 204 4.92 -18.98 -13.62
CA PRO A 204 4.79 -17.69 -14.27
C PRO A 204 3.66 -17.72 -15.31
N LEU A 205 2.65 -16.89 -15.13
CA LEU A 205 1.55 -16.65 -16.05
C LEU A 205 1.77 -15.30 -16.76
N ILE A 206 2.82 -15.23 -17.58
CA ILE A 206 3.23 -14.03 -18.29
C ILE A 206 3.30 -14.36 -19.77
N LYS A 207 2.44 -13.72 -20.59
CA LYS A 207 2.45 -13.90 -22.04
C LYS A 207 3.73 -13.33 -22.66
N HIS A 208 4.24 -13.99 -23.70
CA HIS A 208 5.31 -13.44 -24.53
C HIS A 208 4.78 -12.33 -25.42
N ARG A 209 5.65 -11.39 -25.75
CA ARG A 209 5.46 -10.51 -26.91
C ARG A 209 5.57 -11.38 -28.16
N GLU A 210 4.59 -11.28 -29.03
CA GLU A 210 4.47 -12.18 -30.19
C GLU A 210 5.32 -11.68 -31.36
N PHE A 211 6.59 -12.07 -31.38
CA PHE A 211 7.51 -11.79 -32.48
C PHE A 211 7.71 -13.01 -33.39
N ARG A 212 7.46 -14.22 -32.89
CA ARG A 212 7.69 -15.50 -33.59
C ARG A 212 6.53 -16.47 -33.33
N PRO A 213 6.28 -17.45 -34.25
CA PRO A 213 5.23 -18.46 -34.06
C PRO A 213 5.33 -19.20 -32.73
N ILE A 214 6.54 -19.43 -32.22
CA ILE A 214 6.75 -20.11 -30.94
C ILE A 214 6.23 -19.29 -29.75
N ASP A 215 6.20 -17.96 -29.87
CA ASP A 215 5.65 -17.08 -28.81
C ASP A 215 4.12 -17.24 -28.75
N CYS A 216 3.46 -17.37 -29.90
CA CYS A 216 2.02 -17.65 -29.99
C CYS A 216 1.71 -19.05 -29.41
N ALA A 217 2.52 -20.06 -29.74
CA ALA A 217 2.35 -21.41 -29.21
C ALA A 217 2.54 -21.46 -27.68
N HIS A 218 3.48 -20.67 -27.13
CA HIS A 218 3.64 -20.52 -25.69
C HIS A 218 2.40 -19.86 -25.07
N ASN A 219 1.92 -18.76 -25.65
CA ASN A 219 0.78 -18.01 -25.13
C ASN A 219 -0.51 -18.87 -25.15
N ALA A 220 -0.68 -19.73 -26.15
CA ALA A 220 -1.81 -20.65 -26.23
C ALA A 220 -1.84 -21.72 -25.13
N ARG A 221 -0.70 -22.00 -24.46
CA ARG A 221 -0.58 -22.98 -23.37
C ARG A 221 -0.75 -22.35 -21.99
N ILE A 222 -0.83 -21.04 -21.90
CA ILE A 222 -1.07 -20.35 -20.64
C ILE A 222 -2.53 -20.60 -20.23
N ASP A 223 -2.72 -20.91 -18.96
CA ASP A 223 -4.05 -20.98 -18.35
C ASP A 223 -4.72 -19.60 -18.41
N GLU A 224 -5.66 -19.45 -19.34
CA GLU A 224 -6.31 -18.17 -19.62
C GLU A 224 -7.16 -17.68 -18.46
N SER A 225 -7.75 -18.59 -17.67
CA SER A 225 -8.56 -18.25 -16.50
C SER A 225 -7.72 -17.62 -15.39
N LEU A 226 -6.56 -18.19 -15.11
CA LEU A 226 -5.61 -17.65 -14.14
C LEU A 226 -4.90 -16.39 -14.67
N TYR A 227 -4.54 -16.38 -15.95
CA TYR A 227 -3.92 -15.21 -16.57
C TYR A 227 -4.85 -13.99 -16.59
N GLY A 228 -6.13 -14.20 -16.87
CA GLY A 228 -7.14 -13.14 -16.89
C GLY A 228 -7.30 -12.43 -15.54
N GLN A 229 -6.98 -13.10 -14.44
CA GLN A 229 -7.02 -12.51 -13.10
C GLN A 229 -6.03 -11.36 -12.91
N ARG A 230 -5.05 -11.15 -13.81
CA ARG A 230 -4.15 -9.99 -13.76
C ARG A 230 -4.92 -8.65 -13.73
N ALA A 231 -6.10 -8.58 -14.35
CA ALA A 231 -6.95 -7.39 -14.36
C ALA A 231 -7.41 -6.97 -12.95
N LEU A 232 -7.35 -7.87 -11.96
CA LEU A 232 -7.69 -7.55 -10.58
C LEU A 232 -6.71 -6.55 -9.95
N SER A 233 -5.45 -6.53 -10.36
CA SER A 233 -4.48 -5.53 -9.92
C SER A 233 -4.85 -4.12 -10.39
N GLU A 234 -5.35 -3.96 -11.61
CA GLU A 234 -5.89 -2.69 -12.13
C GLU A 234 -7.10 -2.23 -11.30
N THR A 235 -7.99 -3.15 -10.96
CA THR A 235 -9.16 -2.89 -10.09
C THR A 235 -8.74 -2.43 -8.69
N VAL A 236 -7.71 -3.05 -8.11
CA VAL A 236 -7.15 -2.66 -6.81
C VAL A 236 -6.60 -1.24 -6.87
N PHE A 237 -5.77 -0.93 -7.85
CA PHE A 237 -5.22 0.42 -8.02
C PHE A 237 -6.31 1.47 -8.24
N SER A 238 -7.30 1.18 -9.09
CA SER A 238 -8.45 2.06 -9.29
C SER A 238 -9.21 2.32 -7.99
N THR A 239 -9.41 1.28 -7.18
CA THR A 239 -10.09 1.40 -5.89
C THR A 239 -9.27 2.21 -4.88
N ILE A 240 -7.96 1.99 -4.78
CA ILE A 240 -7.07 2.77 -3.92
C ILE A 240 -7.13 4.24 -4.30
N LYS A 241 -6.94 4.57 -5.57
CA LYS A 241 -6.96 5.96 -6.07
C LYS A 241 -8.30 6.65 -5.81
N ARG A 242 -9.41 5.95 -6.01
CA ARG A 242 -10.75 6.50 -5.81
C ARG A 242 -11.11 6.70 -4.34
N THR A 243 -10.59 5.87 -3.44
CA THR A 243 -11.04 5.82 -2.03
C THR A 243 -10.00 6.26 -1.02
N LEU A 244 -8.78 6.56 -1.45
CA LEU A 244 -7.68 7.02 -0.60
C LEU A 244 -6.86 8.14 -1.26
N GLY A 245 -7.25 8.55 -2.49
CA GLY A 245 -6.60 9.61 -3.25
C GLY A 245 -5.66 9.09 -4.36
N HIS A 246 -5.57 9.85 -5.44
CA HIS A 246 -4.76 9.54 -6.62
C HIS A 246 -3.36 10.16 -6.58
N ALA A 247 -3.12 11.06 -5.60
CA ALA A 247 -1.88 11.77 -5.42
C ALA A 247 -1.32 11.57 -4.01
N VAL A 248 0.00 11.54 -3.88
CA VAL A 248 0.69 11.55 -2.60
C VAL A 248 0.83 12.98 -2.10
N ARG A 249 0.63 13.19 -0.80
CA ARG A 249 0.74 14.51 -0.15
C ARG A 249 2.15 14.81 0.35
N ALA A 250 2.95 13.79 0.53
CA ALA A 250 4.35 13.92 0.92
C ALA A 250 5.17 14.61 -0.17
N ARG A 251 6.22 15.35 0.21
CA ARG A 251 7.07 16.11 -0.71
C ARG A 251 8.47 15.52 -0.89
N ALA A 252 8.91 14.66 0.02
CA ALA A 252 10.19 13.98 -0.06
C ALA A 252 9.98 12.53 -0.53
N TRP A 253 10.80 12.03 -1.48
CA TRP A 253 10.65 10.73 -2.10
C TRP A 253 10.51 9.57 -1.09
N TYR A 254 11.27 9.57 0.01
CA TYR A 254 11.19 8.54 1.03
C TYR A 254 9.87 8.58 1.82
N ARG A 255 9.29 9.78 2.01
CA ARG A 255 7.96 9.95 2.61
C ARG A 255 6.86 9.51 1.64
N GLU A 256 7.02 9.83 0.36
CA GLU A 256 6.08 9.41 -0.70
C GLU A 256 5.97 7.88 -0.75
N PHE A 257 7.12 7.18 -0.68
CA PHE A 257 7.14 5.73 -0.67
C PHE A 257 6.46 5.15 0.58
N ARG A 258 6.70 5.73 1.76
CA ARG A 258 6.02 5.36 3.00
C ARG A 258 4.52 5.59 2.91
N GLU A 259 4.09 6.71 2.33
CA GLU A 259 2.68 7.06 2.17
C GLU A 259 1.97 6.05 1.26
N ILE A 260 2.56 5.63 0.14
CA ILE A 260 2.00 4.60 -0.73
C ILE A 260 1.88 3.25 0.00
N VAL A 261 2.92 2.83 0.72
CA VAL A 261 2.86 1.58 1.50
C VAL A 261 1.75 1.64 2.54
N LEU A 262 1.61 2.78 3.23
CA LEU A 262 0.55 3.02 4.20
C LEU A 262 -0.85 3.03 3.54
N MET A 263 -1.01 3.65 2.36
CA MET A 263 -2.26 3.61 1.60
C MET A 263 -2.67 2.17 1.27
N CYS A 264 -1.72 1.33 0.86
CA CYS A 264 -1.97 -0.09 0.60
C CYS A 264 -2.39 -0.84 1.88
N ALA A 265 -1.74 -0.59 3.01
CA ALA A 265 -2.12 -1.18 4.30
C ALA A 265 -3.53 -0.74 4.74
N VAL A 266 -3.83 0.55 4.64
CA VAL A 266 -5.17 1.11 4.94
C VAL A 266 -6.24 0.53 4.01
N TYR A 267 -5.92 0.35 2.73
CA TYR A 267 -6.82 -0.31 1.77
C TYR A 267 -7.15 -1.75 2.23
N ASN A 268 -6.15 -2.54 2.61
CA ASN A 268 -6.37 -3.91 3.12
C ASN A 268 -7.26 -3.89 4.37
N ILE A 269 -6.98 -3.03 5.34
CA ILE A 269 -7.79 -2.91 6.56
C ILE A 269 -9.24 -2.49 6.21
N LYS A 270 -9.42 -1.51 5.31
CA LYS A 270 -10.78 -1.09 4.84
C LYS A 270 -11.56 -2.24 4.23
N ARG A 271 -10.88 -3.15 3.50
CA ARG A 271 -11.52 -4.35 2.93
C ARG A 271 -11.91 -5.35 4.01
N ALA A 272 -11.02 -5.61 4.97
CA ALA A 272 -11.27 -6.58 6.04
C ALA A 272 -12.42 -6.18 6.97
N VAL A 273 -12.78 -4.89 7.03
CA VAL A 273 -13.90 -4.39 7.86
C VAL A 273 -15.18 -4.11 7.06
N LYS A 274 -15.22 -4.46 5.77
CA LYS A 274 -16.49 -4.46 5.03
C LYS A 274 -17.44 -5.48 5.66
N PRO A 275 -18.76 -5.19 5.70
CA PRO A 275 -19.75 -6.16 6.16
C PRO A 275 -19.79 -7.37 5.23
#